data_f515a840a50e8b1d7ef7321e047f08d4
#
_entry.id   f515a840a50e8b1d7ef7321e047f08d4
#
_cell.length_a   1.000
_cell.length_b   1.000
_cell.length_c   1.000
_cell.angle_alpha   90.00
_cell.angle_beta   90.00
_cell.angle_gamma   90.00
#
_symmetry.space_group_name_H-M   'P 1'
#
loop_
_entity.id
_entity.type
_entity.pdbx_description
1 polymer ?
#
loop_
_entity_poly.entity_id
_entity_poly.type
_entity_poly.pdbx_seq_one_letter_code
_entity_poly.pdbx_strand_id
1 'polypeptide(L)'
;EASDELGVSHDDLLELLVEETNQPIAKGTFIAGRDPERGKRIFAPLDGLIAHVADGRIIMQATPEIIELEAGVRGQVVQVIAGRGIAIEATGAVIQGIWGNDRHVIAPLRFEPNIGLENIDVDDIDPTYRGDIIVTKTPLTAQKIAVAQSQAFAGIIAPSMDANLVDNALNSPVAIMILTDFGVGRITSTTLHILETYEGSEAVLDATYPHRFDDRRAELIVNKLSKEDMPSGDAVPLSKGLEVRITRAPYAGRTGKVVNIPNNKVRLANGLRVFVAQVEVGVDEIVDVPLANLELTGT
;
A
#
# COMPACT_ATOMS: atom_id res chain seq x y z
N GLU A 1 6.33 -21.02 -39.57
CA GLU A 1 7.57 -20.72 -40.32
C GLU A 1 7.25 -19.68 -41.39
N ALA A 2 7.99 -18.56 -41.40
CA ALA A 2 7.70 -17.43 -42.26
C ALA A 2 7.93 -17.77 -43.77
N SER A 3 8.94 -18.55 -44.04
CA SER A 3 9.23 -19.04 -45.42
C SER A 3 8.08 -19.87 -45.99
N ASP A 4 7.49 -20.77 -45.20
CA ASP A 4 6.35 -21.60 -45.62
C ASP A 4 5.10 -20.77 -45.90
N GLU A 5 4.84 -19.79 -45.04
CA GLU A 5 3.69 -18.88 -45.17
C GLU A 5 3.81 -18.02 -46.43
N LEU A 6 5.01 -17.51 -46.71
CA LEU A 6 5.29 -16.73 -47.92
C LEU A 6 5.48 -17.61 -49.14
N GLY A 7 5.81 -18.92 -49.01
CA GLY A 7 6.08 -19.86 -50.07
C GLY A 7 7.40 -19.58 -50.81
N VAL A 8 8.43 -19.24 -50.04
CA VAL A 8 9.80 -18.90 -50.53
C VAL A 8 10.83 -19.78 -49.85
N SER A 9 12.05 -19.79 -50.38
CA SER A 9 13.17 -20.49 -49.72
C SER A 9 13.61 -19.73 -48.44
N HIS A 10 14.35 -20.40 -47.57
CA HIS A 10 14.88 -19.81 -46.34
C HIS A 10 15.81 -18.65 -46.65
N ASP A 11 16.59 -18.73 -47.72
CA ASP A 11 17.53 -17.65 -48.09
C ASP A 11 16.82 -16.44 -48.69
N ASP A 12 15.72 -16.62 -49.41
CA ASP A 12 14.94 -15.53 -49.99
C ASP A 12 14.11 -14.77 -48.94
N LEU A 13 13.92 -15.31 -47.74
CA LEU A 13 13.15 -14.67 -46.68
C LEU A 13 13.77 -13.34 -46.25
N LEU A 14 15.10 -13.25 -46.20
CA LEU A 14 15.81 -12.01 -45.81
C LEU A 14 15.58 -10.88 -46.82
N GLU A 15 15.46 -11.20 -48.12
CA GLU A 15 15.17 -10.22 -49.16
C GLU A 15 13.75 -9.67 -49.11
N LEU A 16 12.85 -10.40 -48.49
CA LEU A 16 11.43 -10.02 -48.33
C LEU A 16 11.15 -9.30 -46.99
N LEU A 17 12.16 -9.20 -46.14
CA LEU A 17 12.01 -8.46 -44.85
C LEU A 17 12.03 -6.98 -45.14
N VAL A 18 11.01 -6.26 -44.63
CA VAL A 18 10.83 -4.83 -44.83
C VAL A 18 11.36 -4.05 -43.64
N GLU A 19 11.22 -4.61 -42.45
CA GLU A 19 11.64 -3.98 -41.22
C GLU A 19 13.04 -4.43 -40.78
N GLU A 20 13.84 -3.52 -40.28
CA GLU A 20 15.18 -3.81 -39.76
C GLU A 20 15.12 -4.57 -38.43
N THR A 21 16.13 -5.44 -38.23
CA THR A 21 16.30 -6.12 -36.94
C THR A 21 16.66 -5.12 -35.82
N ASN A 22 16.20 -5.41 -34.61
CA ASN A 22 16.43 -4.59 -33.40
C ASN A 22 15.76 -3.20 -33.38
N GLN A 23 14.81 -2.93 -34.28
CA GLN A 23 13.96 -1.75 -34.20
C GLN A 23 12.58 -2.06 -33.57
N PRO A 24 11.98 -1.14 -32.80
CA PRO A 24 10.65 -1.32 -32.23
C PRO A 24 9.60 -1.39 -33.35
N ILE A 25 8.79 -2.42 -33.32
CA ILE A 25 7.73 -2.68 -34.30
C ILE A 25 6.41 -2.84 -33.54
N ALA A 26 5.37 -2.13 -33.98
CA ALA A 26 4.04 -2.25 -33.41
C ALA A 26 3.31 -3.51 -33.95
N LYS A 27 2.44 -4.08 -33.13
CA LYS A 27 1.54 -5.16 -33.55
C LYS A 27 0.74 -4.76 -34.77
N GLY A 28 0.70 -5.67 -35.77
CA GLY A 28 -0.01 -5.42 -37.03
C GLY A 28 0.81 -4.67 -38.08
N THR A 29 2.06 -4.31 -37.81
CA THR A 29 2.97 -3.76 -38.82
C THR A 29 3.36 -4.83 -39.84
N PHE A 30 3.39 -4.49 -41.10
CA PHE A 30 3.85 -5.38 -42.18
C PHE A 30 5.36 -5.60 -42.07
N ILE A 31 5.80 -6.84 -41.88
CA ILE A 31 7.21 -7.14 -41.59
C ILE A 31 7.90 -7.92 -42.73
N ALA A 32 7.17 -8.70 -43.50
CA ALA A 32 7.75 -9.45 -44.62
C ALA A 32 6.75 -9.75 -45.75
N GLY A 33 7.19 -9.66 -46.97
CA GLY A 33 6.42 -9.96 -48.17
C GLY A 33 6.84 -9.08 -49.35
N ARG A 34 6.31 -9.37 -50.55
CA ARG A 34 6.66 -8.62 -51.77
C ARG A 34 5.90 -7.30 -51.89
N ASP A 35 4.68 -7.25 -51.37
CA ASP A 35 3.78 -6.09 -51.49
C ASP A 35 2.90 -5.98 -50.23
N PRO A 36 2.86 -4.84 -49.57
CA PRO A 36 2.05 -4.64 -48.35
C PRO A 36 0.55 -4.71 -48.57
N GLU A 37 0.09 -4.57 -49.82
CA GLU A 37 -1.35 -4.59 -50.16
C GLU A 37 -1.79 -5.91 -50.84
N ARG A 38 -0.87 -6.63 -51.43
CA ARG A 38 -1.19 -7.82 -52.27
C ARG A 38 -0.29 -9.01 -52.00
N GLY A 39 -0.88 -10.23 -52.16
CA GLY A 39 -0.14 -11.50 -52.04
C GLY A 39 0.00 -12.00 -50.62
N LYS A 40 0.96 -12.92 -50.45
CA LYS A 40 1.27 -13.48 -49.13
C LYS A 40 2.07 -12.48 -48.29
N ARG A 41 1.65 -12.26 -47.04
CA ARG A 41 2.13 -11.20 -46.20
C ARG A 41 2.27 -11.68 -44.76
N ILE A 42 3.26 -11.20 -44.06
CA ILE A 42 3.45 -11.44 -42.61
C ILE A 42 3.40 -10.10 -41.89
N PHE A 43 2.58 -10.07 -40.86
CA PHE A 43 2.42 -8.92 -39.95
C PHE A 43 2.93 -9.26 -38.57
N ALA A 44 3.41 -8.27 -37.84
CA ALA A 44 3.85 -8.41 -36.46
C ALA A 44 2.70 -8.94 -35.58
N PRO A 45 2.83 -10.10 -34.92
CA PRO A 45 1.78 -10.65 -34.07
C PRO A 45 1.66 -9.93 -32.73
N LEU A 46 2.70 -9.16 -32.33
CA LEU A 46 2.79 -8.46 -31.04
C LEU A 46 3.68 -7.21 -31.18
N ASP A 47 3.61 -6.34 -30.17
CA ASP A 47 4.54 -5.22 -30.03
C ASP A 47 5.90 -5.74 -29.59
N GLY A 48 6.97 -5.38 -30.32
CA GLY A 48 8.29 -5.93 -30.03
C GLY A 48 9.34 -5.51 -31.04
N LEU A 49 10.37 -6.32 -31.19
CA LEU A 49 11.43 -6.15 -32.19
C LEU A 49 11.73 -7.51 -32.87
N ILE A 50 12.22 -7.48 -34.09
CA ILE A 50 12.76 -8.67 -34.74
C ILE A 50 14.13 -8.94 -34.13
N ALA A 51 14.21 -9.98 -33.29
CA ALA A 51 15.44 -10.35 -32.62
C ALA A 51 16.37 -11.14 -33.52
N HIS A 52 15.83 -11.99 -34.39
CA HIS A 52 16.62 -12.85 -35.28
C HIS A 52 15.79 -13.39 -36.45
N VAL A 53 16.42 -13.54 -37.57
CA VAL A 53 15.85 -14.20 -38.77
C VAL A 53 16.79 -15.31 -39.20
N ALA A 54 16.38 -16.56 -39.11
CA ALA A 54 17.17 -17.71 -39.49
C ALA A 54 16.27 -18.93 -39.80
N ASP A 55 16.74 -19.84 -40.60
CA ASP A 55 16.09 -21.10 -40.92
C ASP A 55 14.62 -20.95 -41.36
N GLY A 56 14.32 -19.92 -42.16
CA GLY A 56 12.96 -19.64 -42.62
C GLY A 56 12.01 -19.10 -41.54
N ARG A 57 12.52 -18.64 -40.39
CA ARG A 57 11.74 -18.13 -39.26
C ARG A 57 12.11 -16.69 -38.95
N ILE A 58 11.11 -15.89 -38.62
CA ILE A 58 11.26 -14.58 -38.02
C ILE A 58 10.96 -14.73 -36.54
N ILE A 59 11.95 -14.46 -35.70
CA ILE A 59 11.84 -14.52 -34.23
C ILE A 59 11.64 -13.11 -33.74
N MET A 60 10.47 -12.84 -33.14
CA MET A 60 10.17 -11.58 -32.50
C MET A 60 10.34 -11.71 -31.00
N GLN A 61 10.95 -10.69 -30.40
CA GLN A 61 11.01 -10.49 -28.95
C GLN A 61 9.96 -9.46 -28.59
N ALA A 62 9.05 -9.83 -27.68
CA ALA A 62 8.06 -8.90 -27.16
C ALA A 62 8.77 -7.74 -26.43
N THR A 63 8.25 -6.53 -26.59
CA THR A 63 8.65 -5.43 -25.73
C THR A 63 8.22 -5.76 -24.30
N PRO A 64 9.13 -5.81 -23.33
CA PRO A 64 8.75 -6.06 -21.96
C PRO A 64 7.80 -4.94 -21.46
N GLU A 65 6.74 -5.32 -20.82
CA GLU A 65 5.87 -4.38 -20.12
C GLU A 65 6.68 -3.77 -18.97
N ILE A 66 6.91 -2.46 -19.04
CA ILE A 66 7.61 -1.73 -17.98
C ILE A 66 6.56 -1.30 -16.97
N ILE A 67 6.69 -1.79 -15.74
CA ILE A 67 5.87 -1.36 -14.61
C ILE A 67 6.71 -0.31 -13.85
N GLU A 68 6.22 0.92 -13.83
CA GLU A 68 6.79 1.98 -13.00
C GLU A 68 6.08 2.02 -11.66
N LEU A 69 6.86 1.94 -10.57
CA LEU A 69 6.37 2.03 -9.21
C LEU A 69 7.01 3.23 -8.53
N GLU A 70 6.17 4.14 -8.05
CA GLU A 70 6.63 5.23 -7.20
C GLU A 70 6.90 4.71 -5.79
N ALA A 71 8.06 5.10 -5.22
CA ALA A 71 8.43 4.70 -3.86
C ALA A 71 7.48 5.30 -2.80
N GLY A 72 6.88 6.45 -3.10
CA GLY A 72 6.00 7.19 -2.21
C GLY A 72 6.69 7.80 -1.00
N VAL A 73 7.92 7.40 -0.74
CA VAL A 73 8.72 7.88 0.39
C VAL A 73 10.05 8.45 -0.10
N ARG A 74 10.48 9.56 0.51
CA ARG A 74 11.80 10.14 0.27
C ARG A 74 12.79 9.47 1.20
N GLY A 75 13.76 8.77 0.63
CA GLY A 75 14.73 8.00 1.41
C GLY A 75 15.96 7.62 0.60
N GLN A 76 16.78 6.77 1.16
CA GLN A 76 17.97 6.22 0.54
C GLN A 76 17.78 4.74 0.20
N VAL A 77 18.13 4.33 -1.02
CA VAL A 77 18.16 2.91 -1.37
C VAL A 77 19.31 2.24 -0.60
N VAL A 78 18.97 1.36 0.32
CA VAL A 78 19.93 0.61 1.14
C VAL A 78 20.21 -0.79 0.61
N GLN A 79 19.29 -1.36 -0.18
CA GLN A 79 19.46 -2.68 -0.76
C GLN A 79 18.72 -2.81 -2.10
N VAL A 80 19.36 -3.44 -3.06
CA VAL A 80 18.73 -3.91 -4.30
C VAL A 80 18.54 -5.41 -4.20
N ILE A 81 17.28 -5.87 -4.33
CA ILE A 81 16.91 -7.28 -4.27
C ILE A 81 16.65 -7.73 -5.72
N ALA A 82 17.64 -8.39 -6.33
CA ALA A 82 17.60 -8.76 -7.73
C ALA A 82 16.33 -9.55 -8.10
N GLY A 83 15.62 -9.10 -9.13
CA GLY A 83 14.37 -9.70 -9.62
C GLY A 83 13.16 -9.54 -8.70
N ARG A 84 13.25 -8.72 -7.63
CA ARG A 84 12.13 -8.49 -6.68
C ARG A 84 11.85 -7.03 -6.41
N GLY A 85 12.89 -6.20 -6.24
CA GLY A 85 12.70 -4.78 -5.92
C GLY A 85 13.89 -4.16 -5.21
N ILE A 86 13.62 -3.09 -4.47
CA ILE A 86 14.60 -2.34 -3.69
C ILE A 86 14.08 -2.13 -2.26
N ALA A 87 14.99 -2.03 -1.29
CA ALA A 87 14.69 -1.56 0.05
C ALA A 87 15.13 -0.10 0.18
N ILE A 88 14.22 0.75 0.67
CA ILE A 88 14.45 2.17 0.87
C ILE A 88 14.35 2.46 2.36
N GLU A 89 15.40 3.08 2.90
CA GLU A 89 15.39 3.61 4.26
C GLU A 89 14.89 5.05 4.22
N ALA A 90 13.87 5.34 5.01
CA ALA A 90 13.27 6.67 5.11
C ALA A 90 13.04 7.02 6.57
N THR A 91 13.03 8.32 6.89
CA THR A 91 12.70 8.82 8.22
C THR A 91 11.35 9.50 8.19
N GLY A 92 10.47 9.12 9.11
CA GLY A 92 9.11 9.64 9.15
C GLY A 92 8.28 8.97 10.24
N ALA A 93 6.99 9.21 10.22
CA ALA A 93 6.03 8.53 11.08
C ALA A 93 5.31 7.42 10.30
N VAL A 94 5.09 6.29 10.97
CA VAL A 94 4.25 5.20 10.46
C VAL A 94 3.10 4.98 11.43
N ILE A 95 1.89 5.04 10.91
CA ILE A 95 0.66 4.77 11.67
C ILE A 95 0.01 3.53 11.08
N GLN A 96 -0.09 2.47 11.87
CA GLN A 96 -0.72 1.24 11.44
C GLN A 96 -2.21 1.22 11.77
N GLY A 97 -3.01 0.77 10.80
CA GLY A 97 -4.42 0.46 10.95
C GLY A 97 -4.66 -1.03 11.15
N ILE A 98 -5.89 -1.37 11.49
CA ILE A 98 -6.32 -2.76 11.63
C ILE A 98 -6.90 -3.33 10.34
N TRP A 99 -7.35 -2.46 9.43
CA TRP A 99 -8.03 -2.84 8.21
C TRP A 99 -7.85 -1.78 7.10
N GLY A 100 -7.80 -2.25 5.87
CA GLY A 100 -7.83 -1.43 4.67
C GLY A 100 -8.60 -2.13 3.55
N ASN A 101 -8.95 -1.39 2.50
CA ASN A 101 -9.73 -1.86 1.36
C ASN A 101 -8.89 -2.22 0.13
N ASP A 102 -7.61 -2.56 0.33
CA ASP A 102 -6.65 -2.98 -0.70
C ASP A 102 -6.39 -1.92 -1.78
N ARG A 103 -6.30 -0.66 -1.35
CA ARG A 103 -5.97 0.49 -2.18
C ARG A 103 -4.70 1.16 -1.71
N HIS A 104 -3.95 1.71 -2.66
CA HIS A 104 -2.71 2.43 -2.38
C HIS A 104 -2.76 3.81 -3.04
N VAL A 105 -2.46 4.86 -2.29
CA VAL A 105 -2.44 6.24 -2.79
C VAL A 105 -1.33 7.06 -2.14
N ILE A 106 -0.83 8.03 -2.88
CA ILE A 106 0.13 9.04 -2.42
C ILE A 106 -0.53 10.40 -2.57
N ALA A 107 -0.74 11.10 -1.46
CA ALA A 107 -1.46 12.38 -1.49
C ALA A 107 -1.22 13.18 -0.19
N PRO A 108 -1.53 14.49 -0.18
CA PRO A 108 -1.50 15.29 1.03
C PRO A 108 -2.46 14.78 2.10
N LEU A 109 -2.01 14.81 3.36
CA LEU A 109 -2.81 14.45 4.53
C LEU A 109 -3.55 15.68 5.04
N ARG A 110 -4.86 15.60 5.25
CA ARG A 110 -5.68 16.65 5.86
C ARG A 110 -6.69 16.11 6.83
N PHE A 111 -7.14 16.95 7.74
CA PHE A 111 -8.30 16.65 8.56
C PHE A 111 -9.61 17.02 7.87
N GLU A 112 -10.67 16.33 8.24
CA GLU A 112 -12.03 16.69 7.83
C GLU A 112 -12.36 18.14 8.27
N PRO A 113 -13.20 18.84 7.50
CA PRO A 113 -13.64 20.19 7.88
C PRO A 113 -14.36 20.16 9.22
N ASN A 114 -14.33 21.29 9.94
CA ASN A 114 -14.95 21.43 11.27
C ASN A 114 -16.46 21.14 11.31
N ILE A 115 -17.14 21.25 10.17
CA ILE A 115 -18.56 20.89 10.06
C ILE A 115 -18.79 19.37 10.07
N GLY A 116 -17.73 18.55 9.87
CA GLY A 116 -17.80 17.10 9.70
C GLY A 116 -18.20 16.69 8.28
N LEU A 117 -17.64 15.55 7.82
CA LEU A 117 -17.94 15.03 6.48
C LEU A 117 -19.43 14.66 6.30
N GLU A 118 -20.10 14.28 7.37
CA GLU A 118 -21.53 13.94 7.37
C GLU A 118 -22.47 15.12 7.04
N ASN A 119 -21.97 16.34 7.15
CA ASN A 119 -22.72 17.56 6.87
C ASN A 119 -22.38 18.19 5.51
N ILE A 120 -21.50 17.55 4.74
CA ILE A 120 -21.20 17.94 3.37
C ILE A 120 -22.27 17.35 2.45
N ASP A 121 -22.82 18.17 1.58
CA ASP A 121 -23.73 17.68 0.53
C ASP A 121 -22.92 16.93 -0.54
N VAL A 122 -23.39 15.73 -0.90
CA VAL A 122 -22.75 14.88 -1.91
C VAL A 122 -22.73 15.57 -3.29
N ASP A 123 -23.71 16.40 -3.55
CA ASP A 123 -23.87 17.13 -4.82
C ASP A 123 -23.11 18.46 -4.87
N ASP A 124 -22.66 18.98 -3.72
CA ASP A 124 -21.89 20.23 -3.62
C ASP A 124 -20.39 19.91 -3.58
N ILE A 125 -19.72 19.99 -4.73
CA ILE A 125 -18.31 19.64 -4.88
C ILE A 125 -17.42 20.79 -4.39
N ASP A 126 -16.72 20.57 -3.26
CA ASP A 126 -15.66 21.43 -2.78
C ASP A 126 -14.29 20.97 -3.31
N PRO A 127 -13.66 21.71 -4.24
CA PRO A 127 -12.38 21.32 -4.82
C PRO A 127 -11.22 21.34 -3.81
N THR A 128 -11.41 21.89 -2.61
CA THR A 128 -10.36 22.06 -1.59
C THR A 128 -9.79 20.74 -1.07
N TYR A 129 -10.63 19.69 -1.04
CA TYR A 129 -10.26 18.37 -0.50
C TYR A 129 -10.03 17.32 -1.58
N ARG A 130 -10.17 17.72 -2.84
CA ARG A 130 -10.03 16.80 -3.96
C ARG A 130 -8.61 16.28 -4.06
N GLY A 131 -8.47 14.95 -4.10
CA GLY A 131 -7.18 14.27 -4.24
C GLY A 131 -6.37 14.19 -2.94
N ASP A 132 -6.92 14.60 -1.79
CA ASP A 132 -6.25 14.51 -0.50
C ASP A 132 -6.65 13.24 0.26
N ILE A 133 -5.81 12.84 1.23
CA ILE A 133 -6.13 11.82 2.23
C ILE A 133 -6.77 12.53 3.41
N ILE A 134 -8.04 12.22 3.70
CA ILE A 134 -8.80 12.90 4.75
C ILE A 134 -8.86 12.05 6.02
N VAL A 135 -8.49 12.64 7.15
CA VAL A 135 -8.63 12.04 8.47
C VAL A 135 -9.93 12.49 9.11
N THR A 136 -10.84 11.56 9.40
CA THR A 136 -12.04 11.84 10.18
C THR A 136 -11.84 11.45 11.64
N LYS A 137 -12.33 12.28 12.56
CA LYS A 137 -12.21 12.04 14.02
C LYS A 137 -13.32 11.14 14.58
N THR A 138 -14.34 10.87 13.77
CA THR A 138 -15.52 10.07 14.13
C THR A 138 -15.62 8.82 13.24
N PRO A 139 -16.36 7.78 13.65
CA PRO A 139 -16.51 6.56 12.88
C PRO A 139 -16.91 6.79 11.42
N LEU A 140 -16.41 5.95 10.52
CA LEU A 140 -16.78 5.98 9.11
C LEU A 140 -18.23 5.52 8.94
N THR A 141 -19.01 6.29 8.18
CA THR A 141 -20.39 5.99 7.85
C THR A 141 -20.57 5.84 6.34
N ALA A 142 -21.71 5.28 5.91
CA ALA A 142 -22.03 5.20 4.49
C ALA A 142 -22.07 6.58 3.81
N GLN A 143 -22.56 7.60 4.53
CA GLN A 143 -22.58 8.99 4.05
C GLN A 143 -21.16 9.52 3.83
N LYS A 144 -20.22 9.28 4.76
CA LYS A 144 -18.82 9.72 4.61
C LYS A 144 -18.13 9.04 3.43
N ILE A 145 -18.42 7.75 3.18
CA ILE A 145 -17.91 7.03 2.00
C ILE A 145 -18.47 7.68 0.72
N ALA A 146 -19.78 7.98 0.69
CA ALA A 146 -20.40 8.64 -0.47
C ALA A 146 -19.82 10.03 -0.73
N VAL A 147 -19.62 10.84 0.32
CA VAL A 147 -18.95 12.15 0.23
C VAL A 147 -17.51 11.98 -0.29
N ALA A 148 -16.74 11.04 0.26
CA ALA A 148 -15.36 10.80 -0.20
C ALA A 148 -15.28 10.45 -1.69
N GLN A 149 -16.26 9.69 -2.20
CA GLN A 149 -16.36 9.34 -3.62
C GLN A 149 -16.76 10.55 -4.48
N SER A 150 -17.79 11.29 -4.09
CA SER A 150 -18.28 12.45 -4.86
C SER A 150 -17.26 13.59 -4.89
N GLN A 151 -16.59 13.84 -3.78
CA GLN A 151 -15.53 14.84 -3.65
C GLN A 151 -14.19 14.38 -4.25
N ALA A 152 -14.10 13.14 -4.73
CA ALA A 152 -12.91 12.53 -5.29
C ALA A 152 -11.69 12.63 -4.33
N PHE A 153 -11.86 12.25 -3.06
CA PHE A 153 -10.75 12.09 -2.14
C PHE A 153 -9.82 10.97 -2.63
N ALA A 154 -8.53 11.11 -2.41
CA ALA A 154 -7.58 10.03 -2.65
C ALA A 154 -7.76 8.91 -1.61
N GLY A 155 -7.92 9.30 -0.35
CA GLY A 155 -8.11 8.37 0.75
C GLY A 155 -8.93 8.94 1.90
N ILE A 156 -9.38 8.05 2.80
CA ILE A 156 -10.02 8.40 4.07
C ILE A 156 -9.50 7.49 5.18
N ILE A 157 -9.13 8.10 6.29
CA ILE A 157 -8.67 7.42 7.49
C ILE A 157 -9.69 7.68 8.60
N ALA A 158 -10.22 6.62 9.19
CA ALA A 158 -11.21 6.72 10.26
C ALA A 158 -10.81 5.90 11.47
N PRO A 159 -11.26 6.28 12.68
CA PRO A 159 -11.01 5.48 13.89
C PRO A 159 -11.62 4.09 13.81
N SER A 160 -12.83 3.99 13.29
CA SER A 160 -13.59 2.75 13.22
C SER A 160 -14.66 2.81 12.14
N MET A 161 -15.31 1.69 11.86
CA MET A 161 -16.54 1.61 11.05
C MET A 161 -17.42 0.47 11.51
N ASP A 162 -18.71 0.51 11.18
CA ASP A 162 -19.59 -0.64 11.36
C ASP A 162 -19.19 -1.77 10.39
N ALA A 163 -19.20 -3.01 10.88
CA ALA A 163 -18.85 -4.19 10.07
C ALA A 163 -19.74 -4.35 8.82
N ASN A 164 -20.98 -3.87 8.87
CA ASN A 164 -21.91 -3.89 7.72
C ASN A 164 -21.46 -3.01 6.55
N LEU A 165 -20.50 -2.10 6.77
CA LEU A 165 -19.98 -1.20 5.74
C LEU A 165 -18.77 -1.79 4.98
N VAL A 166 -18.28 -2.97 5.37
CA VAL A 166 -17.09 -3.59 4.76
C VAL A 166 -17.26 -3.76 3.26
N ASP A 167 -18.39 -4.27 2.80
CA ASP A 167 -18.65 -4.47 1.37
C ASP A 167 -18.72 -3.14 0.62
N ASN A 168 -19.31 -2.11 1.22
CA ASN A 168 -19.35 -0.76 0.64
C ASN A 168 -17.94 -0.17 0.54
N ALA A 169 -17.13 -0.31 1.60
CA ALA A 169 -15.76 0.17 1.64
C ALA A 169 -14.85 -0.56 0.63
N LEU A 170 -15.00 -1.89 0.46
CA LEU A 170 -14.23 -2.67 -0.53
C LEU A 170 -14.54 -2.25 -1.96
N ASN A 171 -15.79 -1.91 -2.26
CA ASN A 171 -16.21 -1.45 -3.59
C ASN A 171 -15.91 0.03 -3.85
N SER A 172 -15.44 0.78 -2.84
CA SER A 172 -15.09 2.19 -3.00
C SER A 172 -13.82 2.37 -3.85
N PRO A 173 -13.76 3.35 -4.77
CA PRO A 173 -12.51 3.72 -5.44
C PRO A 173 -11.53 4.47 -4.53
N VAL A 174 -12.01 5.02 -3.40
CA VAL A 174 -11.22 5.76 -2.42
C VAL A 174 -10.45 4.79 -1.53
N ALA A 175 -9.17 5.06 -1.22
CA ALA A 175 -8.42 4.27 -0.27
C ALA A 175 -8.97 4.46 1.15
N ILE A 176 -9.32 3.38 1.86
CA ILE A 176 -9.95 3.44 3.18
C ILE A 176 -9.11 2.69 4.19
N MET A 177 -8.71 3.36 5.28
CA MET A 177 -8.01 2.74 6.40
C MET A 177 -8.77 2.95 7.71
N ILE A 178 -8.91 1.87 8.47
CA ILE A 178 -9.50 1.86 9.81
C ILE A 178 -8.40 1.65 10.84
N LEU A 179 -8.34 2.56 11.84
CA LEU A 179 -7.24 2.61 12.79
C LEU A 179 -7.37 1.65 13.96
N THR A 180 -8.56 1.55 14.59
CA THR A 180 -8.67 0.92 15.91
C THR A 180 -9.53 -0.32 15.96
N ASP A 181 -10.79 -0.25 15.51
CA ASP A 181 -11.72 -1.39 15.60
C ASP A 181 -12.90 -1.29 14.61
N PHE A 182 -13.76 -2.30 14.64
CA PHE A 182 -15.10 -2.26 14.04
C PHE A 182 -16.12 -1.94 15.12
N GLY A 183 -16.86 -0.83 14.94
CA GLY A 183 -17.84 -0.32 15.89
C GLY A 183 -17.62 1.15 16.24
N VAL A 184 -17.55 1.49 17.52
CA VAL A 184 -17.51 2.87 18.03
C VAL A 184 -16.11 3.20 18.58
N GLY A 185 -15.07 3.06 17.76
CA GLY A 185 -13.71 3.39 18.12
C GLY A 185 -13.41 4.90 18.08
N ARG A 186 -12.31 5.27 18.73
CA ARG A 186 -11.79 6.64 18.72
C ARG A 186 -10.29 6.61 18.44
N ILE A 187 -9.79 7.66 17.78
CA ILE A 187 -8.35 7.86 17.63
C ILE A 187 -7.75 8.14 19.01
N THR A 188 -6.64 7.48 19.33
CA THR A 188 -5.92 7.78 20.59
C THR A 188 -5.31 9.18 20.51
N SER A 189 -5.09 9.81 21.66
CA SER A 189 -4.47 11.16 21.73
C SER A 189 -3.09 11.18 21.06
N THR A 190 -2.30 10.13 21.25
CA THR A 190 -0.96 10.01 20.64
C THR A 190 -1.06 9.93 19.11
N THR A 191 -1.91 9.06 18.57
CA THR A 191 -2.10 8.93 17.12
C THR A 191 -2.66 10.24 16.53
N LEU A 192 -3.62 10.87 17.22
CA LEU A 192 -4.19 12.14 16.78
C LEU A 192 -3.11 13.23 16.72
N HIS A 193 -2.27 13.32 17.75
CA HIS A 193 -1.18 14.31 17.80
C HIS A 193 -0.16 14.11 16.65
N ILE A 194 0.18 12.85 16.33
CA ILE A 194 1.03 12.53 15.17
C ILE A 194 0.36 13.01 13.88
N LEU A 195 -0.91 12.66 13.66
CA LEU A 195 -1.66 13.07 12.47
C LEU A 195 -1.74 14.60 12.34
N GLU A 196 -2.00 15.31 13.43
CA GLU A 196 -2.03 16.78 13.47
C GLU A 196 -0.65 17.40 13.17
N THR A 197 0.43 16.77 13.64
CA THR A 197 1.80 17.25 13.37
C THR A 197 2.17 17.17 11.89
N TYR A 198 1.62 16.18 11.18
CA TYR A 198 1.90 15.97 9.76
C TYR A 198 0.80 16.45 8.82
N GLU A 199 -0.18 17.18 9.30
CA GLU A 199 -1.21 17.80 8.45
C GLU A 199 -0.57 18.66 7.36
N GLY A 200 -1.03 18.51 6.11
CA GLY A 200 -0.49 19.17 4.93
C GLY A 200 0.76 18.52 4.33
N SER A 201 1.31 17.48 4.96
CA SER A 201 2.43 16.73 4.39
C SER A 201 1.95 15.70 3.39
N GLU A 202 2.79 15.38 2.39
CA GLU A 202 2.56 14.25 1.50
C GLU A 202 2.71 12.94 2.27
N ALA A 203 1.75 12.04 2.10
CA ALA A 203 1.67 10.77 2.80
C ALA A 203 1.37 9.63 1.82
N VAL A 204 1.89 8.45 2.15
CA VAL A 204 1.52 7.19 1.51
C VAL A 204 0.49 6.49 2.36
N LEU A 205 -0.69 6.26 1.82
CA LEU A 205 -1.70 5.42 2.42
C LEU A 205 -1.71 4.08 1.69
N ASP A 206 -1.13 3.08 2.32
CA ASP A 206 -1.26 1.68 1.92
C ASP A 206 -2.39 1.04 2.72
N ALA A 207 -3.58 1.06 2.14
CA ALA A 207 -4.76 0.48 2.78
C ALA A 207 -4.83 -1.04 2.52
N THR A 208 -3.74 -1.77 2.72
CA THR A 208 -3.67 -3.22 2.53
C THR A 208 -4.81 -3.92 3.29
N TYR A 209 -5.51 -4.81 2.59
CA TYR A 209 -6.51 -5.68 3.22
C TYR A 209 -5.83 -6.74 4.07
N PRO A 210 -6.25 -6.95 5.34
CA PRO A 210 -5.61 -7.92 6.22
C PRO A 210 -5.93 -9.35 5.78
N HIS A 211 -4.92 -10.07 5.29
CA HIS A 211 -5.04 -11.48 4.96
C HIS A 211 -4.69 -12.37 6.15
N ARG A 212 -5.36 -13.51 6.28
CA ARG A 212 -5.20 -14.45 7.40
C ARG A 212 -3.77 -14.97 7.58
N PHE A 213 -3.00 -15.01 6.49
CA PHE A 213 -1.65 -15.61 6.43
C PHE A 213 -0.55 -14.59 6.13
N ASP A 214 -0.89 -13.30 6.12
CA ASP A 214 0.04 -12.20 5.87
C ASP A 214 0.08 -11.30 7.10
N ASP A 215 1.29 -10.93 7.52
CA ASP A 215 1.49 -10.00 8.65
C ASP A 215 1.39 -8.53 8.22
N ARG A 216 1.21 -8.25 6.91
CA ARG A 216 1.02 -6.90 6.42
C ARG A 216 -0.27 -6.30 6.96
N ARG A 217 -0.21 -5.02 7.28
CA ARG A 217 -1.33 -4.23 7.77
C ARG A 217 -1.48 -2.99 6.93
N ALA A 218 -2.68 -2.41 6.97
CA ALA A 218 -2.88 -1.07 6.45
C ALA A 218 -2.00 -0.09 7.22
N GLU A 219 -1.32 0.81 6.50
CA GLU A 219 -0.42 1.78 7.11
C GLU A 219 -0.41 3.12 6.38
N LEU A 220 -0.27 4.17 7.17
CA LEU A 220 -0.01 5.51 6.69
C LEU A 220 1.45 5.84 6.98
N ILE A 221 2.20 6.17 5.94
CA ILE A 221 3.61 6.56 6.04
C ILE A 221 3.71 8.03 5.67
N VAL A 222 4.28 8.84 6.57
CA VAL A 222 4.51 10.27 6.34
C VAL A 222 5.97 10.59 6.53
N ASN A 223 6.60 11.15 5.51
CA ASN A 223 7.99 11.55 5.58
C ASN A 223 8.15 12.90 6.26
N LYS A 224 9.11 13.01 7.16
CA LYS A 224 9.51 14.29 7.74
C LYS A 224 10.60 14.93 6.88
N LEU A 225 10.40 16.19 6.51
CA LEU A 225 11.33 16.96 5.67
C LEU A 225 12.47 17.66 6.44
N SER A 226 12.49 17.64 7.77
CA SER A 226 13.49 18.38 8.56
C SER A 226 14.42 17.47 9.35
N LYS A 227 15.72 17.79 9.28
CA LYS A 227 16.82 17.08 9.97
C LYS A 227 16.83 17.22 11.50
N GLU A 228 15.96 18.04 12.10
CA GLU A 228 16.08 18.45 13.51
C GLU A 228 15.28 17.62 14.50
N ASP A 229 14.37 16.77 14.05
CA ASP A 229 13.55 15.90 14.93
C ASP A 229 13.67 14.42 14.56
N MET A 230 14.87 13.91 14.38
CA MET A 230 15.07 12.48 14.24
C MET A 230 14.98 11.81 15.63
N PRO A 231 13.91 11.06 15.94
CA PRO A 231 14.08 10.00 16.89
C PRO A 231 15.03 9.01 16.20
N SER A 232 16.14 8.73 16.84
CA SER A 232 17.07 7.69 16.40
C SER A 232 16.29 6.39 16.19
N GLY A 233 16.16 6.01 14.92
CA GLY A 233 15.36 4.83 14.49
C GLY A 233 16.11 3.52 14.70
N ASP A 234 16.79 3.35 15.83
CA ASP A 234 17.16 2.04 16.30
C ASP A 234 15.89 1.35 16.78
N ALA A 235 15.55 0.21 16.18
CA ALA A 235 14.49 -0.66 16.66
C ALA A 235 14.75 -0.89 18.16
N VAL A 236 14.02 -0.18 19.02
CA VAL A 236 14.18 -0.30 20.47
C VAL A 236 13.62 -1.65 20.85
N PRO A 237 14.48 -2.61 21.26
CA PRO A 237 13.97 -3.91 21.68
C PRO A 237 13.06 -3.70 22.90
N LEU A 238 11.91 -4.38 22.89
CA LEU A 238 10.98 -4.34 24.00
C LEU A 238 11.73 -4.67 25.29
N SER A 239 11.79 -3.71 26.19
CA SER A 239 12.52 -3.83 27.46
C SER A 239 11.69 -3.33 28.63
N LYS A 240 12.12 -3.72 29.84
CA LYS A 240 11.50 -3.24 31.07
C LYS A 240 11.56 -1.72 31.16
N GLY A 241 10.45 -1.11 31.51
CA GLY A 241 10.32 0.34 31.69
C GLY A 241 9.77 1.10 30.49
N LEU A 242 9.65 0.45 29.32
CA LEU A 242 9.03 1.06 28.14
C LEU A 242 7.51 1.19 28.29
N GLU A 243 6.99 2.26 27.74
CA GLU A 243 5.54 2.43 27.61
C GLU A 243 5.04 1.69 26.36
N VAL A 244 3.96 0.95 26.53
CA VAL A 244 3.34 0.14 25.49
C VAL A 244 1.85 0.35 25.44
N ARG A 245 1.28 0.21 24.24
CA ARG A 245 -0.16 0.13 24.03
C ARG A 245 -0.57 -1.31 23.77
N ILE A 246 -1.67 -1.74 24.36
CA ILE A 246 -2.24 -3.07 24.15
C ILE A 246 -3.24 -3.01 22.99
N THR A 247 -3.03 -3.84 21.96
CA THR A 247 -3.79 -3.80 20.72
C THR A 247 -4.98 -4.76 20.68
N ARG A 248 -5.08 -5.68 21.63
CA ARG A 248 -6.12 -6.73 21.64
C ARG A 248 -6.86 -6.81 22.98
N ALA A 249 -8.13 -7.26 22.89
CA ALA A 249 -8.96 -7.52 24.06
C ALA A 249 -8.28 -8.52 25.05
N PRO A 250 -8.56 -8.43 26.36
CA PRO A 250 -9.55 -7.55 27.00
C PRO A 250 -9.08 -6.12 27.27
N TYR A 251 -7.79 -5.83 27.10
CA TYR A 251 -7.19 -4.54 27.46
C TYR A 251 -6.92 -3.63 26.24
N ALA A 252 -7.54 -3.90 25.10
CA ALA A 252 -7.34 -3.16 23.87
C ALA A 252 -7.45 -1.63 24.07
N GLY A 253 -6.46 -0.88 23.53
CA GLY A 253 -6.41 0.57 23.64
C GLY A 253 -5.82 1.12 24.94
N ARG A 254 -5.63 0.29 25.97
CA ARG A 254 -4.94 0.72 27.19
C ARG A 254 -3.44 0.89 26.94
N THR A 255 -2.86 1.89 27.55
CA THR A 255 -1.41 2.08 27.65
C THR A 255 -0.93 1.64 29.03
N GLY A 256 0.31 1.20 29.10
CA GLY A 256 0.91 0.81 30.36
C GLY A 256 2.43 0.66 30.22
N LYS A 257 3.07 0.45 31.37
CA LYS A 257 4.52 0.32 31.45
C LYS A 257 4.94 -1.16 31.58
N VAL A 258 5.92 -1.59 30.78
CA VAL A 258 6.47 -2.94 30.89
C VAL A 258 7.21 -3.09 32.21
N VAL A 259 6.72 -3.95 33.07
CA VAL A 259 7.34 -4.24 34.39
C VAL A 259 8.34 -5.39 34.28
N ASN A 260 8.01 -6.43 33.50
CA ASN A 260 8.83 -7.61 33.36
C ASN A 260 8.52 -8.35 32.04
N ILE A 261 9.49 -9.08 31.51
CA ILE A 261 9.35 -9.93 30.33
C ILE A 261 9.87 -11.32 30.69
N PRO A 262 8.99 -12.26 31.03
CA PRO A 262 9.40 -13.63 31.36
C PRO A 262 10.07 -14.34 30.18
N ASN A 263 11.17 -15.01 30.41
CA ASN A 263 11.89 -15.78 29.39
C ASN A 263 11.16 -17.07 28.97
N ASN A 264 10.10 -17.46 29.69
CA ASN A 264 9.34 -18.67 29.43
C ASN A 264 7.91 -18.33 28.94
N LYS A 265 7.37 -19.22 28.09
CA LYS A 265 5.97 -19.10 27.67
C LYS A 265 5.01 -19.25 28.85
N VAL A 266 4.11 -18.29 29.02
CA VAL A 266 3.06 -18.27 30.03
C VAL A 266 1.77 -18.83 29.44
N ARG A 267 1.00 -19.56 30.24
CA ARG A 267 -0.31 -20.04 29.85
C ARG A 267 -1.37 -18.99 30.16
N LEU A 268 -2.02 -18.48 29.10
CA LEU A 268 -3.11 -17.52 29.22
C LEU A 268 -4.41 -18.21 29.66
N ALA A 269 -5.40 -17.41 30.08
CA ALA A 269 -6.73 -17.87 30.48
C ALA A 269 -7.46 -18.67 29.38
N ASN A 270 -7.20 -18.39 28.10
CA ASN A 270 -7.73 -19.12 26.95
C ASN A 270 -6.97 -20.44 26.64
N GLY A 271 -5.99 -20.81 27.46
CA GLY A 271 -5.19 -22.03 27.33
C GLY A 271 -3.98 -21.94 26.42
N LEU A 272 -3.79 -20.86 25.67
CA LEU A 272 -2.63 -20.67 24.82
C LEU A 272 -1.35 -20.48 25.63
N ARG A 273 -0.22 -21.03 25.14
CA ARG A 273 1.13 -20.82 25.70
C ARG A 273 1.92 -19.90 24.77
N VAL A 274 2.11 -18.67 25.21
CA VAL A 274 2.79 -17.62 24.44
C VAL A 274 3.80 -16.85 25.27
N PHE A 275 4.74 -16.16 24.60
CA PHE A 275 5.58 -15.20 25.29
C PHE A 275 4.76 -13.96 25.63
N VAL A 276 4.91 -13.45 26.84
CA VAL A 276 4.17 -12.29 27.36
C VAL A 276 5.13 -11.24 27.89
N ALA A 277 4.66 -10.00 27.99
CA ALA A 277 5.20 -9.01 28.89
C ALA A 277 4.16 -8.73 29.99
N GLN A 278 4.67 -8.49 31.18
CA GLN A 278 3.89 -8.01 32.31
C GLN A 278 3.78 -6.51 32.22
N VAL A 279 2.60 -6.00 32.00
CA VAL A 279 2.32 -4.59 31.77
C VAL A 279 1.49 -4.04 32.91
N GLU A 280 1.95 -2.95 33.52
CA GLU A 280 1.19 -2.20 34.51
C GLU A 280 0.26 -1.23 33.79
N VAL A 281 -1.05 -1.52 33.79
CA VAL A 281 -2.08 -0.78 33.05
C VAL A 281 -2.91 0.18 33.91
N GLY A 282 -2.61 0.30 35.18
CA GLY A 282 -3.28 1.14 36.17
C GLY A 282 -2.57 1.10 37.50
N VAL A 283 -3.13 1.76 38.52
CA VAL A 283 -2.58 1.74 39.85
C VAL A 283 -2.67 0.30 40.39
N ASP A 284 -1.53 -0.34 40.57
CA ASP A 284 -1.37 -1.73 41.07
C ASP A 284 -2.02 -2.84 40.20
N GLU A 285 -2.38 -2.57 38.93
CA GLU A 285 -2.91 -3.57 38.00
C GLU A 285 -1.83 -4.01 37.01
N ILE A 286 -1.24 -5.21 37.23
CA ILE A 286 -0.27 -5.83 36.33
C ILE A 286 -0.93 -6.98 35.58
N VAL A 287 -0.86 -6.95 34.24
CA VAL A 287 -1.48 -7.95 33.37
C VAL A 287 -0.46 -8.61 32.45
N ASP A 288 -0.66 -9.92 32.21
CA ASP A 288 0.14 -10.66 31.23
C ASP A 288 -0.41 -10.44 29.83
N VAL A 289 0.35 -9.75 28.98
CA VAL A 289 -0.05 -9.43 27.61
C VAL A 289 0.88 -10.15 26.63
N PRO A 290 0.35 -10.90 25.64
CA PRO A 290 1.16 -11.49 24.59
C PRO A 290 2.03 -10.43 23.90
N LEU A 291 3.30 -10.75 23.60
CA LEU A 291 4.21 -9.80 22.93
C LEU A 291 3.64 -9.32 21.59
N ALA A 292 2.94 -10.20 20.86
CA ALA A 292 2.30 -9.86 19.59
C ALA A 292 1.13 -8.87 19.71
N ASN A 293 0.68 -8.57 20.93
CA ASN A 293 -0.42 -7.65 21.21
C ASN A 293 0.06 -6.32 21.81
N LEU A 294 1.37 -6.06 21.77
CA LEU A 294 1.98 -4.85 22.29
C LEU A 294 2.54 -4.01 21.16
N GLU A 295 2.31 -2.74 21.23
CA GLU A 295 2.94 -1.69 20.41
C GLU A 295 3.70 -0.75 21.32
N LEU A 296 4.93 -0.38 20.93
CA LEU A 296 5.66 0.67 21.62
C LEU A 296 4.95 2.01 21.37
N THR A 297 4.57 2.70 22.43
CA THR A 297 4.19 4.10 22.32
C THR A 297 5.49 4.88 22.31
N GLY A 298 5.84 5.52 21.19
CA GLY A 298 7.11 6.19 21.02
C GLY A 298 7.49 7.07 22.20
N THR A 299 8.74 7.03 22.55
CA THR A 299 9.42 7.95 23.50
C THR A 299 9.53 9.31 22.90
#